data_5e11ec58e1de738f0a2da995b5a82787
#
_entry.id   5e11ec58e1de738f0a2da995b5a82787
#
_cell.length_a   1.000
_cell.length_b   1.000
_cell.length_c   1.000
_cell.angle_alpha   90.00
_cell.angle_beta   90.00
_cell.angle_gamma   90.00
#
_symmetry.space_group_name_H-M   'P 1'
#
loop_
_entity.id
_entity.type
_entity.pdbx_description
1 polymer ?
#
loop_
_entity_poly.entity_id
_entity_poly.type
_entity_poly.pdbx_seq_one_letter_code
_entity_poly.pdbx_strand_id
1 'polypeptide(L)'
;MKKSRGQTPVKSLRRRDFLIKAAGGAIATTAFGAIPLRGWAADPVNIGALYPVTGSMAQIGQGCVNAAKLAAEMVNEAGGIKSLGGAKLNLIISDVQSDTTVTRTETDRLISGNKLSAIHGCYASALTLIASEVAERAKVAIITGSSTDQLNKDRHFTFTPFARASQFAKAQLQMAKLLSDKPKVAVIFENTAFGTSTSNGLREQAPGEGVEIVLFEPYSAGFADAGPLINKVKASGADAVFSVSYLNDLILIVKTIKQTGLKVALNGGSGGFVIPDFYKNVGALAEGLQGVAHWNHDSDADAQKVNAEYKKRYGEFIFEYAGGLVAQTFMLADALERAASTDSQKVRDALSTIDVSKGYAAMGPGGKVKFGPDGKNIYAHPVGVQWQHGDLASVFPKEDARAPLMKT
;
A
#
# COMPACT_ATOMS: atom_id res chain seq x y z
N MET A 1 -71.78 51.22 -27.38
CA MET A 1 -72.73 50.05 -27.37
C MET A 1 -72.04 48.92 -26.61
N LYS A 2 -72.81 48.46 -25.54
CA LYS A 2 -72.74 47.09 -24.96
C LYS A 2 -71.43 46.63 -24.28
N LYS A 3 -71.37 45.99 -23.14
CA LYS A 3 -72.31 45.71 -22.04
C LYS A 3 -71.46 45.24 -20.86
N SER A 4 -71.74 45.70 -19.68
CA SER A 4 -71.27 45.27 -18.37
C SER A 4 -71.63 43.82 -18.05
N ARG A 5 -70.74 43.09 -17.37
CA ARG A 5 -71.01 41.95 -16.44
C ARG A 5 -69.87 41.93 -15.45
N GLY A 6 -70.01 42.25 -14.23
CA GLY A 6 -70.80 41.61 -13.23
C GLY A 6 -69.86 40.80 -12.37
N GLN A 7 -69.15 41.46 -11.39
CA GLN A 7 -68.30 40.72 -10.38
C GLN A 7 -69.21 40.37 -9.20
N THR A 8 -69.27 39.09 -8.85
CA THR A 8 -69.85 38.56 -7.61
C THR A 8 -68.80 38.47 -6.53
N PRO A 9 -69.03 38.87 -5.28
CA PRO A 9 -68.08 38.89 -4.22
C PRO A 9 -67.95 37.50 -3.56
N VAL A 10 -66.70 37.01 -3.38
CA VAL A 10 -66.39 35.81 -2.61
C VAL A 10 -66.42 36.15 -1.13
N LYS A 11 -67.38 35.53 -0.39
CA LYS A 11 -67.48 35.59 1.07
C LYS A 11 -66.36 34.90 1.75
N SER A 12 -65.64 35.61 2.60
CA SER A 12 -64.62 35.06 3.52
C SER A 12 -65.31 34.21 4.60
N LEU A 13 -64.97 32.93 4.65
CA LEU A 13 -65.33 32.01 5.72
C LEU A 13 -64.46 32.25 6.95
N ARG A 14 -65.07 32.62 8.07
CA ARG A 14 -64.42 32.83 9.36
C ARG A 14 -64.06 31.48 10.02
N ARG A 15 -62.90 31.43 10.63
CA ARG A 15 -62.28 30.30 11.34
C ARG A 15 -63.08 29.74 12.55
N ARG A 16 -64.36 29.99 12.70
CA ARG A 16 -65.15 29.70 13.94
C ARG A 16 -66.17 28.57 13.82
N ASP A 17 -66.42 28.00 12.64
CA ASP A 17 -67.50 27.03 12.44
C ASP A 17 -67.01 25.55 12.29
N PHE A 18 -65.85 25.23 12.80
CA PHE A 18 -65.30 23.85 12.69
C PHE A 18 -65.27 23.10 14.02
N LEU A 19 -65.86 23.55 15.05
CA LEU A 19 -66.02 22.86 16.33
C LEU A 19 -67.46 22.72 16.71
N ILE A 20 -68.16 21.68 16.34
CA ILE A 20 -69.30 20.99 16.95
C ILE A 20 -69.99 20.14 15.85
N LYS A 21 -69.52 18.86 15.76
CA LYS A 21 -70.30 17.67 15.40
C LYS A 21 -69.31 16.50 15.10
N ALA A 22 -69.02 15.78 16.11
CA ALA A 22 -68.55 14.35 15.97
C ALA A 22 -68.69 13.68 17.34
N ALA A 23 -69.89 13.34 17.72
CA ALA A 23 -70.13 12.27 18.65
C ALA A 23 -70.79 11.15 17.83
N GLY A 24 -70.12 10.02 17.65
CA GLY A 24 -70.64 8.84 16.92
C GLY A 24 -69.59 7.99 16.32
N GLY A 25 -69.23 6.90 16.97
CA GLY A 25 -68.21 5.90 16.78
C GLY A 25 -67.83 5.47 15.37
N ALA A 26 -66.55 5.33 15.21
CA ALA A 26 -65.90 4.26 14.38
C ALA A 26 -64.43 4.18 14.77
N ILE A 27 -63.98 3.03 15.18
CA ILE A 27 -62.58 2.71 15.40
C ILE A 27 -61.90 2.72 14.01
N ALA A 28 -61.22 3.83 13.70
CA ALA A 28 -60.34 3.91 12.55
C ALA A 28 -58.93 3.53 13.03
N THR A 29 -58.44 2.35 12.66
CA THR A 29 -57.05 1.98 12.72
C THR A 29 -56.25 3.01 11.94
N THR A 30 -55.60 3.94 12.64
CA THR A 30 -54.61 4.82 12.05
C THR A 30 -53.39 3.98 11.66
N ALA A 31 -53.30 3.64 10.37
CA ALA A 31 -52.03 3.26 9.76
C ALA A 31 -51.11 4.48 9.93
N PHE A 32 -50.23 4.43 10.91
CA PHE A 32 -49.04 5.26 10.93
C PHE A 32 -48.26 4.88 9.68
N GLY A 33 -48.40 5.62 8.62
CA GLY A 33 -47.52 5.58 7.49
C GLY A 33 -46.11 5.81 8.02
N ALA A 34 -45.28 4.77 7.96
CA ALA A 34 -43.86 4.89 8.18
C ALA A 34 -43.35 5.94 7.18
N ILE A 35 -43.17 7.17 7.64
CA ILE A 35 -42.36 8.15 6.92
C ILE A 35 -41.00 7.46 6.78
N PRO A 36 -40.52 7.17 5.55
CA PRO A 36 -39.17 6.66 5.42
C PRO A 36 -38.27 7.75 6.00
N LEU A 37 -37.72 7.51 7.18
CA LEU A 37 -36.60 8.25 7.67
C LEU A 37 -35.51 8.09 6.57
N ARG A 38 -35.45 9.08 5.69
CA ARG A 38 -34.25 9.24 4.84
C ARG A 38 -33.12 9.33 5.84
N GLY A 39 -32.47 8.19 6.06
CA GLY A 39 -31.27 8.14 6.87
C GLY A 39 -30.33 9.22 6.33
N TRP A 40 -29.99 10.18 7.14
CA TRP A 40 -28.93 11.12 6.80
C TRP A 40 -27.72 10.23 6.49
N ALA A 41 -27.15 10.42 5.30
CA ALA A 41 -25.91 9.73 4.95
C ALA A 41 -24.91 10.05 6.06
N ALA A 42 -24.32 9.02 6.65
CA ALA A 42 -23.30 9.22 7.68
C ALA A 42 -22.15 10.05 7.09
N ASP A 43 -21.59 10.92 7.91
CA ASP A 43 -20.42 11.72 7.50
C ASP A 43 -19.29 10.78 7.04
N PRO A 44 -18.60 11.10 5.94
CA PRO A 44 -17.54 10.25 5.43
C PRO A 44 -16.35 10.19 6.39
N VAL A 45 -15.66 9.05 6.39
CA VAL A 45 -14.43 8.85 7.14
C VAL A 45 -13.25 9.29 6.27
N ASN A 46 -12.55 10.33 6.69
CA ASN A 46 -11.40 10.85 5.95
C ASN A 46 -10.13 10.05 6.24
N ILE A 47 -9.51 9.53 5.19
CA ILE A 47 -8.21 8.86 5.21
C ILE A 47 -7.24 9.67 4.36
N GLY A 48 -6.14 10.11 4.97
CA GLY A 48 -5.04 10.76 4.25
C GLY A 48 -4.28 9.74 3.39
N ALA A 49 -3.92 10.12 2.17
CA ALA A 49 -3.22 9.26 1.23
C ALA A 49 -2.03 10.02 0.62
N LEU A 50 -0.82 9.71 1.07
CA LEU A 50 0.42 10.40 0.69
C LEU A 50 1.20 9.54 -0.31
N TYR A 51 1.34 9.99 -1.56
CA TYR A 51 2.09 9.27 -2.59
C TYR A 51 2.92 10.21 -3.47
N PRO A 52 4.04 9.74 -4.04
CA PRO A 52 4.84 10.50 -4.99
C PRO A 52 4.20 10.47 -6.39
N VAL A 53 3.11 11.22 -6.60
CA VAL A 53 2.35 11.21 -7.86
C VAL A 53 3.10 11.93 -8.98
N THR A 54 4.02 12.82 -8.61
CA THR A 54 4.96 13.48 -9.53
C THR A 54 6.42 13.25 -9.09
N GLY A 55 7.37 13.65 -9.93
CA GLY A 55 8.82 13.47 -9.70
C GLY A 55 9.32 12.09 -10.19
N SER A 56 10.47 11.67 -9.65
CA SER A 56 11.18 10.45 -10.10
C SER A 56 10.44 9.14 -9.87
N MET A 57 9.44 9.13 -8.99
CA MET A 57 8.64 7.94 -8.64
C MET A 57 7.18 8.05 -9.12
N ALA A 58 6.88 8.93 -10.07
CA ALA A 58 5.51 9.25 -10.51
C ALA A 58 4.70 8.02 -10.94
N GLN A 59 5.30 7.11 -11.69
CA GLN A 59 4.63 5.87 -12.16
C GLN A 59 4.18 5.01 -10.98
N ILE A 60 5.04 4.86 -9.99
CA ILE A 60 4.76 4.10 -8.77
C ILE A 60 3.66 4.79 -7.95
N GLY A 61 3.78 6.11 -7.78
CA GLY A 61 2.80 6.92 -7.07
C GLY A 61 1.41 6.83 -7.69
N GLN A 62 1.32 6.84 -9.01
CA GLN A 62 0.05 6.67 -9.73
C GLN A 62 -0.56 5.28 -9.49
N GLY A 63 0.25 4.23 -9.52
CA GLY A 63 -0.19 2.87 -9.19
C GLY A 63 -0.70 2.74 -7.74
N CYS A 64 -0.05 3.44 -6.79
CA CYS A 64 -0.51 3.54 -5.41
C CYS A 64 -1.88 4.23 -5.30
N VAL A 65 -2.07 5.35 -6.01
CA VAL A 65 -3.35 6.07 -6.07
C VAL A 65 -4.46 5.18 -6.62
N ASN A 66 -4.17 4.44 -7.68
CA ASN A 66 -5.12 3.52 -8.31
C ASN A 66 -5.55 2.42 -7.34
N ALA A 67 -4.60 1.80 -6.63
CA ALA A 67 -4.89 0.76 -5.65
C ALA A 67 -5.65 1.28 -4.43
N ALA A 68 -5.29 2.47 -3.93
CA ALA A 68 -5.99 3.10 -2.81
C ALA A 68 -7.45 3.41 -3.15
N LYS A 69 -7.71 3.94 -4.36
CA LYS A 69 -9.07 4.18 -4.86
C LYS A 69 -9.86 2.88 -4.98
N LEU A 70 -9.28 1.85 -5.62
CA LEU A 70 -9.90 0.52 -5.73
C LEU A 70 -10.28 -0.01 -4.34
N ALA A 71 -9.37 0.04 -3.37
CA ALA A 71 -9.63 -0.47 -2.03
C ALA A 71 -10.74 0.31 -1.30
N ALA A 72 -10.72 1.63 -1.38
CA ALA A 72 -11.77 2.47 -0.79
C ALA A 72 -13.15 2.20 -1.43
N GLU A 73 -13.20 2.02 -2.76
CA GLU A 73 -14.42 1.63 -3.47
C GLU A 73 -14.92 0.26 -2.99
N MET A 74 -14.05 -0.75 -2.87
CA MET A 74 -14.42 -2.08 -2.38
C MET A 74 -15.05 -2.02 -0.98
N VAL A 75 -14.45 -1.26 -0.04
CA VAL A 75 -15.02 -1.04 1.30
C VAL A 75 -16.37 -0.32 1.21
N ASN A 76 -16.45 0.71 0.38
CA ASN A 76 -17.65 1.53 0.20
C ASN A 76 -18.81 0.74 -0.42
N GLU A 77 -18.55 -0.10 -1.40
CA GLU A 77 -19.53 -0.99 -2.04
C GLU A 77 -20.02 -2.07 -1.08
N ALA A 78 -19.15 -2.57 -0.20
CA ALA A 78 -19.52 -3.52 0.87
C ALA A 78 -20.40 -2.91 1.98
N GLY A 79 -20.76 -1.63 1.86
CA GLY A 79 -21.64 -0.93 2.79
C GLY A 79 -20.96 0.15 3.63
N GLY A 80 -19.67 0.38 3.46
CA GLY A 80 -18.86 1.32 4.28
C GLY A 80 -18.63 0.80 5.69
N ILE A 81 -18.36 1.70 6.63
CA ILE A 81 -18.09 1.38 8.03
C ILE A 81 -19.42 1.28 8.78
N LYS A 82 -19.86 0.07 9.07
CA LYS A 82 -21.22 -0.21 9.62
C LYS A 82 -21.40 0.36 11.02
N SER A 83 -20.39 0.26 11.88
CA SER A 83 -20.40 0.84 13.23
C SER A 83 -20.55 2.37 13.24
N LEU A 84 -20.30 3.02 12.09
CA LEU A 84 -20.48 4.45 11.85
C LEU A 84 -21.68 4.73 10.94
N GLY A 85 -22.73 3.89 10.98
CA GLY A 85 -23.92 4.08 10.17
C GLY A 85 -23.75 3.88 8.67
N GLY A 86 -22.74 3.10 8.24
CA GLY A 86 -22.41 2.89 6.85
C GLY A 86 -21.57 4.02 6.23
N ALA A 87 -20.86 4.79 7.05
CA ALA A 87 -19.99 5.87 6.60
C ALA A 87 -19.00 5.40 5.54
N LYS A 88 -18.89 6.16 4.46
CA LYS A 88 -18.00 5.84 3.34
C LYS A 88 -16.57 6.33 3.62
N LEU A 89 -15.58 5.58 3.19
CA LEU A 89 -14.19 6.07 3.18
C LEU A 89 -14.05 7.16 2.12
N ASN A 90 -13.46 8.28 2.51
CA ASN A 90 -13.09 9.39 1.65
C ASN A 90 -11.56 9.55 1.65
N LEU A 91 -10.92 9.28 0.50
CA LEU A 91 -9.48 9.44 0.36
C LEU A 91 -9.12 10.89 0.05
N ILE A 92 -8.26 11.48 0.87
CA ILE A 92 -7.69 12.80 0.63
C ILE A 92 -6.25 12.58 0.16
N ILE A 93 -6.07 12.59 -1.17
CA ILE A 93 -4.79 12.30 -1.82
C ILE A 93 -3.93 13.56 -1.81
N SER A 94 -2.67 13.41 -1.43
CA SER A 94 -1.67 14.47 -1.47
C SER A 94 -0.41 13.98 -2.17
N ASP A 95 0.09 14.77 -3.13
CA ASP A 95 1.31 14.47 -3.87
C ASP A 95 2.54 14.95 -3.10
N VAL A 96 3.39 14.01 -2.73
CA VAL A 96 4.65 14.30 -2.05
C VAL A 96 5.82 14.52 -3.01
N GLN A 97 5.58 14.56 -4.33
CA GLN A 97 6.48 14.95 -5.40
C GLN A 97 7.85 14.25 -5.40
N SER A 98 7.93 13.04 -4.83
CA SER A 98 9.19 12.29 -4.64
C SER A 98 10.26 13.05 -3.82
N ASP A 99 9.84 14.01 -2.97
CA ASP A 99 10.70 14.93 -2.23
C ASP A 99 10.40 14.94 -0.72
N THR A 100 11.43 14.88 0.12
CA THR A 100 11.30 14.80 1.58
C THR A 100 10.80 16.10 2.20
N THR A 101 11.18 17.26 1.64
CA THR A 101 10.73 18.57 2.12
C THR A 101 9.26 18.80 1.81
N VAL A 102 8.86 18.46 0.57
CA VAL A 102 7.45 18.48 0.16
C VAL A 102 6.64 17.48 0.99
N THR A 103 7.17 16.29 1.26
CA THR A 103 6.49 15.29 2.11
C THR A 103 6.16 15.87 3.48
N ARG A 104 7.09 16.57 4.13
CA ARG A 104 6.83 17.22 5.42
C ARG A 104 5.70 18.22 5.32
N THR A 105 5.80 19.14 4.36
CA THR A 105 4.80 20.20 4.16
C THR A 105 3.41 19.65 3.86
N GLU A 106 3.34 18.66 2.96
CA GLU A 106 2.07 18.07 2.55
C GLU A 106 1.45 17.22 3.67
N THR A 107 2.27 16.55 4.49
CA THR A 107 1.76 15.81 5.65
C THR A 107 1.18 16.76 6.69
N ASP A 108 1.90 17.86 7.03
CA ASP A 108 1.40 18.90 7.94
C ASP A 108 0.11 19.54 7.42
N ARG A 109 0.05 19.89 6.12
CA ARG A 109 -1.13 20.46 5.46
C ARG A 109 -2.32 19.51 5.47
N LEU A 110 -2.07 18.23 5.18
CA LEU A 110 -3.10 17.20 5.14
C LEU A 110 -3.74 17.01 6.53
N ILE A 111 -2.93 16.95 7.57
CA ILE A 111 -3.39 16.77 8.95
C ILE A 111 -4.11 18.03 9.47
N SER A 112 -3.53 19.21 9.28
CA SER A 112 -4.09 20.46 9.82
C SER A 112 -5.36 20.91 9.11
N GLY A 113 -5.47 20.61 7.81
CA GLY A 113 -6.62 21.01 6.99
C GLY A 113 -7.79 20.04 7.03
N ASN A 114 -7.64 18.85 7.63
CA ASN A 114 -8.64 17.81 7.56
C ASN A 114 -8.77 17.06 8.89
N LYS A 115 -9.98 16.60 9.20
CA LYS A 115 -10.20 15.67 10.31
C LYS A 115 -9.92 14.25 9.82
N LEU A 116 -8.66 13.81 9.93
CA LEU A 116 -8.23 12.49 9.49
C LEU A 116 -8.43 11.44 10.58
N SER A 117 -8.94 10.28 10.19
CA SER A 117 -8.97 9.09 11.05
C SER A 117 -7.63 8.35 11.03
N ALA A 118 -6.97 8.32 9.89
CA ALA A 118 -5.66 7.71 9.69
C ALA A 118 -5.03 8.20 8.37
N ILE A 119 -3.76 7.83 8.17
CA ILE A 119 -3.01 8.07 6.93
C ILE A 119 -2.47 6.74 6.42
N HIS A 120 -2.38 6.54 5.10
CA HIS A 120 -1.55 5.53 4.47
C HIS A 120 -0.62 6.12 3.41
N GLY A 121 0.53 5.49 3.21
CA GLY A 121 1.63 5.97 2.35
C GLY A 121 2.97 5.83 3.08
N CYS A 122 4.09 6.39 2.56
CA CYS A 122 4.21 7.08 1.27
C CYS A 122 4.72 6.20 0.12
N TYR A 123 5.10 5.03 0.17
CA TYR A 123 5.89 4.14 -0.68
C TYR A 123 7.38 4.18 -0.31
N ALA A 124 8.11 5.21 -0.71
CA ALA A 124 9.54 5.29 -0.46
C ALA A 124 9.86 5.47 1.03
N SER A 125 10.85 4.71 1.53
CA SER A 125 11.21 4.71 2.94
C SER A 125 11.62 6.09 3.46
N ALA A 126 12.38 6.87 2.67
CA ALA A 126 12.78 8.21 3.06
C ALA A 126 11.59 9.17 3.25
N LEU A 127 10.60 9.11 2.34
CA LEU A 127 9.38 9.92 2.42
C LEU A 127 8.53 9.47 3.63
N THR A 128 8.40 8.17 3.82
CA THR A 128 7.61 7.61 4.92
C THR A 128 8.19 7.91 6.29
N LEU A 129 9.51 7.93 6.44
CA LEU A 129 10.17 8.35 7.68
C LEU A 129 9.77 9.78 8.07
N ILE A 130 9.71 10.69 7.10
CA ILE A 130 9.29 12.08 7.32
C ILE A 130 7.79 12.16 7.66
N ALA A 131 6.94 11.51 6.85
CA ALA A 131 5.49 11.52 7.09
C ALA A 131 5.13 10.91 8.45
N SER A 132 5.77 9.80 8.84
CA SER A 132 5.52 9.15 10.12
C SER A 132 6.00 9.97 11.32
N GLU A 133 7.06 10.78 11.18
CA GLU A 133 7.50 11.73 12.21
C GLU A 133 6.45 12.83 12.44
N VAL A 134 5.89 13.38 11.36
CA VAL A 134 4.83 14.39 11.44
C VAL A 134 3.57 13.79 12.05
N ALA A 135 3.16 12.62 11.58
CA ALA A 135 1.98 11.91 12.06
C ALA A 135 2.08 11.55 13.56
N GLU A 136 3.26 11.11 14.03
CA GLU A 136 3.54 10.83 15.45
C GLU A 136 3.31 12.05 16.32
N ARG A 137 3.89 13.21 15.95
CA ARG A 137 3.70 14.47 16.69
C ARG A 137 2.25 14.93 16.73
N ALA A 138 1.53 14.72 15.64
CA ALA A 138 0.12 15.09 15.52
C ALA A 138 -0.83 14.04 16.12
N LYS A 139 -0.34 12.88 16.58
CA LYS A 139 -1.12 11.75 17.10
C LYS A 139 -2.14 11.23 16.05
N VAL A 140 -1.73 11.17 14.79
CA VAL A 140 -2.50 10.59 13.69
C VAL A 140 -1.88 9.27 13.29
N ALA A 141 -2.69 8.19 13.31
CA ALA A 141 -2.21 6.87 12.92
C ALA A 141 -1.79 6.83 11.46
N ILE A 142 -0.60 6.27 11.18
CA ILE A 142 -0.13 5.97 9.82
C ILE A 142 0.13 4.47 9.66
N ILE A 143 -0.44 3.88 8.61
CA ILE A 143 -0.18 2.50 8.21
C ILE A 143 0.57 2.49 6.87
N THR A 144 1.62 1.69 6.76
CA THR A 144 2.51 1.75 5.60
C THR A 144 3.19 0.41 5.28
N GLY A 145 3.43 0.19 3.99
CA GLY A 145 4.23 -0.95 3.49
C GLY A 145 5.72 -0.60 3.29
N SER A 146 6.19 0.58 3.70
CA SER A 146 7.62 0.92 3.60
C SER A 146 8.47 0.01 4.46
N SER A 147 9.64 -0.39 3.95
CA SER A 147 10.40 -1.52 4.50
C SER A 147 11.52 -1.15 5.47
N THR A 148 11.97 0.12 5.56
CA THR A 148 13.10 0.46 6.43
C THR A 148 12.85 0.07 7.90
N ASP A 149 13.85 -0.55 8.54
CA ASP A 149 13.75 -1.01 9.94
C ASP A 149 13.67 0.14 10.96
N GLN A 150 13.99 1.36 10.53
CA GLN A 150 13.94 2.55 11.39
C GLN A 150 12.52 3.07 11.64
N LEU A 151 11.53 2.61 10.86
CA LEU A 151 10.22 3.24 10.79
C LEU A 151 9.44 3.22 12.11
N ASN A 152 9.54 2.14 12.87
CA ASN A 152 8.81 1.97 14.13
C ASN A 152 9.63 2.34 15.38
N LYS A 153 10.87 2.82 15.19
CA LYS A 153 11.71 3.19 16.33
C LYS A 153 11.14 4.43 17.01
N ASP A 154 10.80 4.30 18.30
CA ASP A 154 10.23 5.38 19.12
C ASP A 154 8.95 6.01 18.54
N ARG A 155 8.11 5.19 17.85
CA ARG A 155 6.86 5.63 17.21
C ARG A 155 5.69 4.74 17.56
N HIS A 156 4.66 5.36 18.14
CA HIS A 156 3.47 4.67 18.65
C HIS A 156 2.26 4.77 17.72
N PHE A 157 2.32 5.66 16.73
CA PHE A 157 1.27 5.88 15.73
C PHE A 157 1.61 5.30 14.35
N THR A 158 2.72 4.56 14.23
CA THR A 158 3.18 3.97 12.97
C THR A 158 2.99 2.46 12.97
N PHE A 159 2.27 1.94 11.98
CA PHE A 159 1.97 0.52 11.81
C PHE A 159 2.54 -0.01 10.49
N THR A 160 3.24 -1.15 10.56
CA THR A 160 3.90 -1.78 9.41
C THR A 160 3.47 -3.24 9.30
N PRO A 161 2.46 -3.53 8.44
CA PRO A 161 1.89 -4.87 8.33
C PRO A 161 2.74 -5.86 7.54
N PHE A 162 3.76 -5.40 6.81
CA PHE A 162 4.55 -6.22 5.89
C PHE A 162 6.00 -6.39 6.32
N ALA A 163 6.73 -7.25 5.58
CA ALA A 163 8.13 -7.55 5.82
C ALA A 163 9.03 -6.30 5.78
N ARG A 164 10.10 -6.36 6.56
CA ARG A 164 11.05 -5.27 6.74
C ARG A 164 12.33 -5.53 5.95
N ALA A 165 13.15 -4.51 5.82
CA ALA A 165 14.43 -4.56 5.10
C ALA A 165 15.35 -5.69 5.59
N SER A 166 15.46 -5.90 6.91
CA SER A 166 16.23 -7.00 7.48
C SER A 166 15.68 -8.38 7.11
N GLN A 167 14.35 -8.51 6.98
CA GLN A 167 13.72 -9.77 6.54
C GLN A 167 13.91 -10.00 5.05
N PHE A 168 13.85 -8.94 4.23
CA PHE A 168 14.22 -9.01 2.81
C PHE A 168 15.66 -9.51 2.64
N ALA A 169 16.60 -8.91 3.38
CA ALA A 169 17.99 -9.31 3.36
C ALA A 169 18.17 -10.80 3.64
N LYS A 170 17.50 -11.32 4.67
CA LYS A 170 17.56 -12.75 4.99
C LYS A 170 17.05 -13.63 3.84
N ALA A 171 15.90 -13.29 3.27
CA ALA A 171 15.33 -14.06 2.17
C ALA A 171 16.24 -14.03 0.92
N GLN A 172 16.82 -12.87 0.58
CA GLN A 172 17.78 -12.75 -0.53
C GLN A 172 19.00 -13.63 -0.31
N LEU A 173 19.59 -13.64 0.89
CA LEU A 173 20.72 -14.50 1.23
C LEU A 173 20.37 -15.98 1.11
N GLN A 174 19.19 -16.38 1.59
CA GLN A 174 18.71 -17.76 1.46
C GLN A 174 18.47 -18.16 0.00
N MET A 175 17.95 -17.25 -0.83
CA MET A 175 17.81 -17.49 -2.27
C MET A 175 19.18 -17.62 -2.97
N ALA A 176 20.20 -16.87 -2.56
CA ALA A 176 21.54 -17.03 -3.10
C ALA A 176 22.10 -18.44 -2.90
N LYS A 177 21.77 -19.09 -1.79
CA LYS A 177 22.19 -20.48 -1.52
C LYS A 177 21.54 -21.51 -2.45
N LEU A 178 20.48 -21.14 -3.17
CA LEU A 178 19.93 -21.99 -4.23
C LEU A 178 20.81 -22.00 -5.49
N LEU A 179 21.73 -21.04 -5.61
CA LEU A 179 22.69 -20.96 -6.72
C LEU A 179 23.96 -21.73 -6.42
N SER A 180 24.45 -21.71 -5.17
CA SER A 180 25.73 -22.32 -4.74
C SER A 180 25.74 -22.51 -3.23
N ASP A 181 26.49 -23.49 -2.73
CA ASP A 181 26.69 -23.72 -1.29
C ASP A 181 27.42 -22.56 -0.59
N LYS A 182 28.27 -21.85 -1.32
CA LYS A 182 29.08 -20.71 -0.84
C LYS A 182 29.03 -19.57 -1.87
N PRO A 183 27.91 -18.90 -2.05
CA PRO A 183 27.78 -17.86 -3.08
C PRO A 183 28.61 -16.63 -2.71
N LYS A 184 29.30 -16.06 -3.70
CA LYS A 184 29.97 -14.77 -3.63
C LYS A 184 29.04 -13.72 -4.19
N VAL A 185 28.68 -12.72 -3.38
CA VAL A 185 27.67 -11.72 -3.73
C VAL A 185 28.27 -10.33 -3.77
N ALA A 186 28.00 -9.61 -4.86
CA ALA A 186 28.19 -8.17 -4.94
C ALA A 186 26.86 -7.49 -4.52
N VAL A 187 26.91 -6.68 -3.47
CA VAL A 187 25.77 -5.86 -3.03
C VAL A 187 25.97 -4.45 -3.56
N ILE A 188 25.07 -3.99 -4.42
CA ILE A 188 25.02 -2.62 -4.93
C ILE A 188 23.69 -1.99 -4.53
N PHE A 189 23.70 -0.77 -4.06
CA PHE A 189 22.48 -0.19 -3.49
C PHE A 189 22.45 1.34 -3.57
N GLU A 190 21.26 1.87 -3.73
CA GLU A 190 21.04 3.31 -3.61
C GLU A 190 21.36 3.81 -2.21
N ASN A 191 22.04 4.92 -2.11
CA ASN A 191 22.29 5.61 -0.84
C ASN A 191 21.02 6.33 -0.34
N THR A 192 19.94 5.57 -0.14
CA THR A 192 18.64 6.01 0.37
C THR A 192 18.32 5.24 1.65
N ALA A 193 17.27 5.63 2.36
CA ALA A 193 16.83 4.90 3.56
C ALA A 193 16.45 3.44 3.25
N PHE A 194 15.87 3.17 2.06
CA PHE A 194 15.56 1.81 1.60
C PHE A 194 16.83 1.01 1.29
N GLY A 195 17.67 1.57 0.41
CA GLY A 195 18.90 0.90 -0.02
C GLY A 195 19.84 0.61 1.15
N THR A 196 20.08 1.60 2.01
CA THR A 196 20.95 1.47 3.19
C THR A 196 20.42 0.47 4.21
N SER A 197 19.10 0.49 4.49
CA SER A 197 18.50 -0.43 5.48
C SER A 197 18.63 -1.89 5.02
N THR A 198 18.29 -2.18 3.76
CA THR A 198 18.36 -3.53 3.20
C THR A 198 19.79 -4.02 3.08
N SER A 199 20.70 -3.19 2.55
CA SER A 199 22.11 -3.57 2.36
C SER A 199 22.83 -3.82 3.69
N ASN A 200 22.56 -3.02 4.72
CA ASN A 200 23.09 -3.28 6.06
C ASN A 200 22.58 -4.62 6.60
N GLY A 201 21.29 -4.93 6.43
CA GLY A 201 20.75 -6.24 6.79
C GLY A 201 21.44 -7.38 6.06
N LEU A 202 21.76 -7.23 4.76
CA LEU A 202 22.54 -8.20 3.99
C LEU A 202 23.93 -8.39 4.59
N ARG A 203 24.66 -7.29 4.85
CA ARG A 203 26.02 -7.35 5.41
C ARG A 203 26.06 -7.99 6.80
N GLU A 204 25.08 -7.67 7.65
CA GLU A 204 25.03 -8.19 9.01
C GLU A 204 24.69 -9.69 9.05
N GLN A 205 23.82 -10.16 8.15
CA GLN A 205 23.29 -11.52 8.18
C GLN A 205 24.08 -12.51 7.30
N ALA A 206 24.82 -12.02 6.29
CA ALA A 206 25.55 -12.85 5.33
C ALA A 206 26.47 -13.89 5.97
N PRO A 207 27.26 -13.59 7.03
CA PRO A 207 28.12 -14.60 7.66
C PRO A 207 27.31 -15.75 8.27
N GLY A 208 26.17 -15.45 8.92
CA GLY A 208 25.29 -16.46 9.51
C GLY A 208 24.58 -17.35 8.48
N GLU A 209 24.35 -16.82 7.28
CA GLU A 209 23.76 -17.55 6.16
C GLU A 209 24.81 -18.24 5.26
N GLY A 210 26.13 -18.09 5.56
CA GLY A 210 27.19 -18.70 4.78
C GLY A 210 27.40 -18.08 3.39
N VAL A 211 27.07 -16.79 3.23
CA VAL A 211 27.24 -16.01 2.01
C VAL A 211 28.43 -15.07 2.15
N GLU A 212 29.31 -15.03 1.15
CA GLU A 212 30.44 -14.12 1.11
C GLU A 212 30.07 -12.84 0.34
N ILE A 213 30.10 -11.67 1.01
CA ILE A 213 29.95 -10.39 0.31
C ILE A 213 31.33 -9.93 -0.17
N VAL A 214 31.57 -10.02 -1.47
CA VAL A 214 32.83 -9.65 -2.12
C VAL A 214 32.89 -8.20 -2.61
N LEU A 215 31.74 -7.54 -2.69
CA LEU A 215 31.59 -6.12 -2.97
C LEU A 215 30.41 -5.54 -2.19
N PHE A 216 30.59 -4.37 -1.58
CA PHE A 216 29.52 -3.64 -0.89
C PHE A 216 29.60 -2.17 -1.30
N GLU A 217 28.81 -1.78 -2.32
CA GLU A 217 28.98 -0.51 -3.00
C GLU A 217 27.72 0.33 -3.02
N PRO A 218 27.69 1.46 -2.30
CA PRO A 218 26.60 2.44 -2.42
C PRO A 218 26.76 3.25 -3.69
N TYR A 219 25.63 3.72 -4.25
CA TYR A 219 25.62 4.71 -5.31
C TYR A 219 24.55 5.77 -5.06
N SER A 220 24.73 6.96 -5.67
CA SER A 220 23.72 8.03 -5.63
C SER A 220 22.58 7.69 -6.58
N ALA A 221 21.35 7.73 -6.11
CA ALA A 221 20.16 7.50 -6.93
C ALA A 221 20.09 8.46 -8.13
N GLY A 222 19.60 7.98 -9.27
CA GLY A 222 19.44 8.78 -10.48
C GLY A 222 20.73 9.00 -11.29
N PHE A 223 21.70 8.08 -11.18
CA PHE A 223 22.92 8.16 -12.01
C PHE A 223 22.61 7.92 -13.50
N ALA A 224 23.39 8.59 -14.37
CA ALA A 224 23.18 8.49 -15.82
C ALA A 224 23.96 7.32 -16.48
N ASP A 225 24.97 6.78 -15.80
CA ASP A 225 25.85 5.70 -16.30
C ASP A 225 26.15 4.68 -15.21
N ALA A 226 25.76 3.43 -15.44
CA ALA A 226 26.05 2.31 -14.55
C ALA A 226 27.39 1.60 -14.86
N GLY A 227 28.08 1.97 -15.93
CA GLY A 227 29.31 1.33 -16.37
C GLY A 227 30.39 1.24 -15.29
N PRO A 228 30.75 2.32 -14.61
CA PRO A 228 31.73 2.28 -13.52
C PRO A 228 31.34 1.32 -12.38
N LEU A 229 30.05 1.29 -12.01
CA LEU A 229 29.53 0.40 -10.97
C LEU A 229 29.61 -1.07 -11.41
N ILE A 230 29.18 -1.38 -12.63
CA ILE A 230 29.20 -2.74 -13.16
C ILE A 230 30.65 -3.25 -13.39
N ASN A 231 31.59 -2.37 -13.71
CA ASN A 231 33.01 -2.72 -13.77
C ASN A 231 33.56 -3.15 -12.39
N LYS A 232 33.16 -2.50 -11.29
CA LYS A 232 33.49 -2.93 -9.93
C LYS A 232 32.89 -4.31 -9.62
N VAL A 233 31.64 -4.55 -9.99
CA VAL A 233 30.99 -5.86 -9.85
C VAL A 233 31.78 -6.92 -10.61
N LYS A 234 32.17 -6.68 -11.87
CA LYS A 234 32.96 -7.60 -12.69
C LYS A 234 34.31 -7.89 -12.05
N ALA A 235 34.97 -6.89 -11.52
CA ALA A 235 36.28 -7.03 -10.87
C ALA A 235 36.22 -7.80 -9.55
N SER A 236 35.07 -7.82 -8.87
CA SER A 236 34.90 -8.50 -7.58
C SER A 236 34.84 -10.04 -7.69
N GLY A 237 34.55 -10.57 -8.88
CA GLY A 237 34.40 -12.02 -9.09
C GLY A 237 33.14 -12.60 -8.41
N ALA A 238 32.09 -11.79 -8.26
CA ALA A 238 30.84 -12.22 -7.68
C ALA A 238 30.09 -13.22 -8.57
N ASP A 239 29.41 -14.19 -7.96
CA ASP A 239 28.53 -15.17 -8.62
C ASP A 239 27.14 -14.56 -8.82
N ALA A 240 26.74 -13.64 -7.91
CA ALA A 240 25.47 -12.96 -7.94
C ALA A 240 25.59 -11.47 -7.60
N VAL A 241 24.70 -10.66 -8.16
CA VAL A 241 24.51 -9.25 -7.81
C VAL A 241 23.18 -9.08 -7.07
N PHE A 242 23.25 -8.49 -5.90
CA PHE A 242 22.06 -7.99 -5.19
C PHE A 242 21.96 -6.50 -5.41
N SER A 243 20.94 -6.09 -6.18
CA SER A 243 20.68 -4.70 -6.50
C SER A 243 19.52 -4.17 -5.69
N VAL A 244 19.80 -3.33 -4.70
CA VAL A 244 18.74 -2.69 -3.89
C VAL A 244 18.48 -1.31 -4.47
N SER A 245 17.56 -1.25 -5.43
CA SER A 245 17.37 -0.12 -6.33
C SER A 245 15.91 0.17 -6.58
N TYR A 246 15.57 1.46 -6.78
CA TYR A 246 14.29 1.81 -7.40
C TYR A 246 14.34 1.62 -8.92
N LEU A 247 13.18 1.80 -9.58
CA LEU A 247 12.91 1.34 -10.93
C LEU A 247 13.93 1.82 -11.97
N ASN A 248 14.15 3.13 -12.05
CA ASN A 248 14.96 3.73 -13.13
C ASN A 248 16.41 3.25 -13.10
N ASP A 249 17.00 3.23 -11.91
CA ASP A 249 18.39 2.80 -11.71
C ASP A 249 18.54 1.30 -11.94
N LEU A 250 17.57 0.49 -11.50
CA LEU A 250 17.57 -0.96 -11.74
C LEU A 250 17.50 -1.29 -13.24
N ILE A 251 16.66 -0.59 -14.00
CA ILE A 251 16.59 -0.75 -15.46
C ILE A 251 17.95 -0.48 -16.10
N LEU A 252 18.62 0.59 -15.70
CA LEU A 252 19.93 0.96 -16.21
C LEU A 252 20.99 -0.09 -15.83
N ILE A 253 21.00 -0.57 -14.59
CA ILE A 253 21.89 -1.65 -14.11
C ILE A 253 21.73 -2.91 -14.93
N VAL A 254 20.49 -3.40 -15.12
CA VAL A 254 20.22 -4.62 -15.88
C VAL A 254 20.67 -4.50 -17.33
N LYS A 255 20.37 -3.37 -17.98
CA LYS A 255 20.81 -3.11 -19.36
C LYS A 255 22.33 -3.05 -19.47
N THR A 256 23.02 -2.43 -18.52
CA THR A 256 24.48 -2.33 -18.48
C THR A 256 25.15 -3.68 -18.24
N ILE A 257 24.63 -4.51 -17.34
CA ILE A 257 25.10 -5.90 -17.15
C ILE A 257 25.04 -6.65 -18.48
N LYS A 258 23.93 -6.55 -19.20
CA LYS A 258 23.78 -7.18 -20.52
C LYS A 258 24.77 -6.64 -21.56
N GLN A 259 24.92 -5.33 -21.63
CA GLN A 259 25.83 -4.66 -22.60
C GLN A 259 27.29 -5.02 -22.35
N THR A 260 27.71 -5.18 -21.10
CA THR A 260 29.08 -5.58 -20.73
C THR A 260 29.36 -7.06 -20.91
N GLY A 261 28.33 -7.87 -21.20
CA GLY A 261 28.43 -9.32 -21.31
C GLY A 261 28.75 -10.03 -20.01
N LEU A 262 28.57 -9.35 -18.87
CA LEU A 262 28.80 -9.92 -17.54
C LEU A 262 27.77 -11.02 -17.28
N LYS A 263 28.26 -12.24 -17.05
CA LYS A 263 27.45 -13.41 -16.68
C LYS A 263 27.41 -13.52 -15.16
N VAL A 264 26.33 -13.13 -14.57
CA VAL A 264 26.10 -13.12 -13.12
C VAL A 264 24.62 -13.28 -12.84
N ALA A 265 24.25 -14.03 -11.80
CA ALA A 265 22.88 -14.05 -11.34
C ALA A 265 22.49 -12.67 -10.76
N LEU A 266 21.25 -12.24 -10.97
CA LEU A 266 20.76 -10.98 -10.40
C LEU A 266 19.57 -11.22 -9.50
N ASN A 267 19.65 -10.67 -8.29
CA ASN A 267 18.51 -10.51 -7.39
C ASN A 267 18.22 -9.01 -7.25
N GLY A 268 17.08 -8.57 -7.80
CA GLY A 268 16.71 -7.17 -7.86
C GLY A 268 16.18 -6.59 -6.55
N GLY A 269 16.15 -7.37 -5.49
CA GLY A 269 15.52 -6.95 -4.23
C GLY A 269 13.99 -6.80 -4.40
N SER A 270 13.40 -5.89 -3.62
CA SER A 270 12.05 -5.37 -3.74
C SER A 270 12.09 -4.04 -4.54
N GLY A 271 11.16 -3.15 -4.30
CA GLY A 271 11.17 -1.80 -4.89
C GLY A 271 11.01 -1.82 -6.40
N GLY A 272 12.00 -1.38 -7.14
CA GLY A 272 11.92 -1.26 -8.61
C GLY A 272 11.75 -2.58 -9.36
N PHE A 273 12.16 -3.70 -8.77
CA PHE A 273 12.15 -5.01 -9.39
C PHE A 273 10.74 -5.59 -9.60
N VAL A 274 9.84 -5.34 -8.67
CA VAL A 274 8.51 -5.98 -8.59
C VAL A 274 7.41 -5.17 -9.27
N ILE A 275 7.77 -4.23 -10.12
CA ILE A 275 6.86 -3.28 -10.78
C ILE A 275 6.66 -3.69 -12.24
N PRO A 276 5.42 -3.66 -12.79
CA PRO A 276 5.17 -4.00 -14.19
C PRO A 276 6.06 -3.24 -15.19
N ASP A 277 6.36 -1.97 -14.88
CA ASP A 277 7.20 -1.13 -15.73
C ASP A 277 8.66 -1.62 -15.82
N PHE A 278 9.14 -2.39 -14.84
CA PHE A 278 10.44 -3.03 -14.98
C PHE A 278 10.47 -3.97 -16.20
N TYR A 279 9.51 -4.91 -16.28
CA TYR A 279 9.43 -5.81 -17.43
C TYR A 279 9.16 -5.07 -18.74
N LYS A 280 8.29 -4.08 -18.74
CA LYS A 280 8.02 -3.27 -19.95
C LYS A 280 9.28 -2.61 -20.50
N ASN A 281 10.23 -2.23 -19.64
CA ASN A 281 11.45 -1.52 -20.04
C ASN A 281 12.63 -2.45 -20.38
N VAL A 282 12.73 -3.62 -19.74
CA VAL A 282 13.85 -4.54 -19.97
C VAL A 282 13.46 -5.79 -20.76
N GLY A 283 12.16 -6.07 -20.90
CA GLY A 283 11.62 -7.16 -21.70
C GLY A 283 12.18 -8.51 -21.29
N ALA A 284 12.57 -9.32 -22.26
CA ALA A 284 13.12 -10.65 -22.05
C ALA A 284 14.40 -10.67 -21.17
N LEU A 285 15.06 -9.53 -20.92
CA LEU A 285 16.18 -9.48 -19.99
C LEU A 285 15.75 -9.71 -18.52
N ALA A 286 14.46 -9.56 -18.22
CA ALA A 286 13.91 -9.85 -16.90
C ALA A 286 13.73 -11.36 -16.66
N GLU A 287 13.57 -12.16 -17.72
CA GLU A 287 13.25 -13.59 -17.60
C GLU A 287 14.29 -14.33 -16.76
N GLY A 288 13.80 -15.01 -15.72
CA GLY A 288 14.62 -15.74 -14.76
C GLY A 288 15.28 -14.89 -13.69
N LEU A 289 15.26 -13.55 -13.77
CA LEU A 289 15.78 -12.69 -12.71
C LEU A 289 14.96 -12.88 -11.44
N GLN A 290 15.64 -12.90 -10.30
CA GLN A 290 15.07 -13.13 -8.99
C GLN A 290 14.96 -11.84 -8.18
N GLY A 291 14.09 -11.83 -7.21
CA GLY A 291 13.95 -10.75 -6.23
C GLY A 291 13.18 -11.20 -5.01
N VAL A 292 12.87 -10.25 -4.15
CA VAL A 292 12.01 -10.47 -2.98
C VAL A 292 10.88 -9.43 -2.99
N ALA A 293 9.76 -9.78 -2.40
CA ALA A 293 8.60 -8.91 -2.25
C ALA A 293 7.98 -9.11 -0.88
N HIS A 294 7.33 -8.11 -0.34
CA HIS A 294 6.53 -8.31 0.86
C HIS A 294 5.11 -8.83 0.56
N TRP A 295 4.74 -8.85 -0.70
CA TRP A 295 3.47 -9.39 -1.21
C TRP A 295 3.62 -9.68 -2.71
N ASN A 296 2.87 -10.65 -3.22
CA ASN A 296 2.73 -10.85 -4.66
C ASN A 296 1.28 -11.18 -5.02
N HIS A 297 0.87 -10.82 -6.21
CA HIS A 297 -0.51 -10.94 -6.69
C HIS A 297 -1.01 -12.38 -6.85
N ASP A 298 -0.11 -13.36 -6.79
CA ASP A 298 -0.42 -14.80 -6.87
C ASP A 298 -0.52 -15.49 -5.49
N SER A 299 -0.28 -14.78 -4.40
CA SER A 299 -0.09 -15.35 -3.06
C SER A 299 -1.30 -16.14 -2.54
N ASP A 300 -2.52 -15.65 -2.75
CA ASP A 300 -3.76 -16.29 -2.31
C ASP A 300 -4.97 -15.92 -3.20
N ALA A 301 -6.13 -16.52 -2.93
CA ALA A 301 -7.33 -16.31 -3.73
C ALA A 301 -7.85 -14.85 -3.67
N ASP A 302 -7.66 -14.15 -2.57
CA ASP A 302 -8.10 -12.75 -2.43
C ASP A 302 -7.13 -11.83 -3.18
N ALA A 303 -5.82 -12.11 -3.12
CA ALA A 303 -4.80 -11.44 -3.93
C ALA A 303 -5.08 -11.56 -5.44
N GLN A 304 -5.42 -12.78 -5.90
CA GLN A 304 -5.76 -13.03 -7.30
C GLN A 304 -7.02 -12.28 -7.75
N LYS A 305 -8.05 -12.19 -6.90
CA LYS A 305 -9.27 -11.40 -7.20
C LYS A 305 -8.95 -9.91 -7.32
N VAL A 306 -8.16 -9.37 -6.36
CA VAL A 306 -7.74 -7.97 -6.40
C VAL A 306 -6.91 -7.70 -7.66
N ASN A 307 -5.97 -8.59 -7.99
CA ASN A 307 -5.18 -8.47 -9.21
C ASN A 307 -6.04 -8.48 -10.48
N ALA A 308 -7.01 -9.38 -10.56
CA ALA A 308 -7.91 -9.47 -11.70
C ALA A 308 -8.72 -8.17 -11.90
N GLU A 309 -9.27 -7.61 -10.81
CA GLU A 309 -10.00 -6.35 -10.87
C GLU A 309 -9.09 -5.16 -11.20
N TYR A 310 -7.89 -5.10 -10.60
CA TYR A 310 -6.90 -4.06 -10.91
C TYR A 310 -6.46 -4.13 -12.38
N LYS A 311 -6.14 -5.33 -12.87
CA LYS A 311 -5.73 -5.54 -14.27
C LYS A 311 -6.83 -5.16 -15.26
N LYS A 312 -8.09 -5.48 -14.94
CA LYS A 312 -9.24 -5.08 -15.75
C LYS A 312 -9.37 -3.56 -15.87
N ARG A 313 -9.09 -2.80 -14.79
CA ARG A 313 -9.22 -1.33 -14.74
C ARG A 313 -8.03 -0.61 -15.35
N TYR A 314 -6.82 -1.11 -15.10
CA TYR A 314 -5.58 -0.39 -15.37
C TYR A 314 -4.66 -1.06 -16.41
N GLY A 315 -4.99 -2.27 -16.87
CA GLY A 315 -4.28 -2.96 -17.95
C GLY A 315 -2.99 -3.68 -17.55
N GLU A 316 -2.65 -3.72 -16.27
CA GLU A 316 -1.44 -4.33 -15.73
C GLU A 316 -1.71 -5.05 -14.42
N PHE A 317 -0.81 -5.96 -14.00
CA PHE A 317 -0.94 -6.58 -12.68
C PHE A 317 -0.68 -5.56 -11.54
N ILE A 318 -1.29 -5.81 -10.40
CA ILE A 318 -1.07 -4.99 -9.21
C ILE A 318 0.27 -5.36 -8.55
N PHE A 319 1.19 -4.41 -8.45
CA PHE A 319 2.50 -4.66 -7.83
C PHE A 319 2.43 -4.70 -6.30
N GLU A 320 3.51 -5.19 -5.66
CA GLU A 320 3.55 -5.53 -4.22
C GLU A 320 3.00 -4.44 -3.29
N TYR A 321 3.49 -3.20 -3.42
CA TYR A 321 3.07 -2.11 -2.55
C TYR A 321 1.62 -1.71 -2.78
N ALA A 322 1.21 -1.66 -4.05
CA ALA A 322 -0.16 -1.36 -4.44
C ALA A 322 -1.15 -2.42 -3.91
N GLY A 323 -0.80 -3.71 -4.02
CA GLY A 323 -1.58 -4.79 -3.41
C GLY A 323 -1.60 -4.69 -1.89
N GLY A 324 -0.48 -4.34 -1.29
CA GLY A 324 -0.37 -4.06 0.13
C GLY A 324 -1.27 -2.92 0.60
N LEU A 325 -1.49 -1.88 -0.22
CA LEU A 325 -2.42 -0.79 0.11
C LEU A 325 -3.87 -1.25 0.19
N VAL A 326 -4.26 -2.24 -0.61
CA VAL A 326 -5.59 -2.84 -0.48
C VAL A 326 -5.74 -3.47 0.90
N ALA A 327 -4.78 -4.31 1.31
CA ALA A 327 -4.80 -4.93 2.64
C ALA A 327 -4.80 -3.87 3.76
N GLN A 328 -3.98 -2.82 3.66
CA GLN A 328 -3.92 -1.72 4.63
C GLN A 328 -5.25 -0.99 4.76
N THR A 329 -5.94 -0.74 3.64
CA THR A 329 -7.26 -0.09 3.65
C THR A 329 -8.30 -0.94 4.37
N PHE A 330 -8.28 -2.28 4.19
CA PHE A 330 -9.15 -3.19 4.91
C PHE A 330 -8.77 -3.34 6.39
N MET A 331 -7.49 -3.23 6.75
CA MET A 331 -7.05 -3.13 8.16
C MET A 331 -7.58 -1.85 8.82
N LEU A 332 -7.54 -0.71 8.11
CA LEU A 332 -8.13 0.53 8.59
C LEU A 332 -9.64 0.43 8.73
N ALA A 333 -10.33 -0.22 7.79
CA ALA A 333 -11.77 -0.45 7.89
C ALA A 333 -12.12 -1.31 9.10
N ASP A 334 -11.37 -2.40 9.38
CA ASP A 334 -11.52 -3.22 10.59
C ASP A 334 -11.29 -2.40 11.88
N ALA A 335 -10.25 -1.58 11.90
CA ALA A 335 -9.96 -0.72 13.04
C ALA A 335 -11.06 0.32 13.29
N LEU A 336 -11.61 0.92 12.24
CA LEU A 336 -12.74 1.86 12.32
C LEU A 336 -14.01 1.18 12.82
N GLU A 337 -14.30 -0.04 12.35
CA GLU A 337 -15.43 -0.85 12.84
C GLU A 337 -15.32 -1.11 14.34
N ARG A 338 -14.14 -1.54 14.82
CA ARG A 338 -13.90 -1.84 16.23
C ARG A 338 -13.84 -0.58 17.11
N ALA A 339 -13.27 0.51 16.61
CA ALA A 339 -13.22 1.79 17.30
C ALA A 339 -14.61 2.45 17.41
N ALA A 340 -15.53 2.15 16.48
CA ALA A 340 -16.81 2.84 16.28
C ALA A 340 -16.65 4.38 16.36
N SER A 341 -15.55 4.90 15.80
CA SER A 341 -15.15 6.32 15.92
C SER A 341 -14.21 6.71 14.77
N THR A 342 -14.29 7.97 14.35
CA THR A 342 -13.34 8.60 13.42
C THR A 342 -12.19 9.28 14.14
N ASP A 343 -12.15 9.26 15.46
CA ASP A 343 -11.05 9.80 16.26
C ASP A 343 -9.77 8.99 16.06
N SER A 344 -8.69 9.66 15.64
CA SER A 344 -7.45 9.00 15.24
C SER A 344 -6.76 8.25 16.39
N GLN A 345 -6.90 8.70 17.64
CA GLN A 345 -6.36 7.98 18.79
C GLN A 345 -7.09 6.66 18.99
N LYS A 346 -8.43 6.64 18.91
CA LYS A 346 -9.23 5.42 19.01
C LYS A 346 -8.95 4.46 17.86
N VAL A 347 -8.77 4.98 16.64
CA VAL A 347 -8.38 4.18 15.47
C VAL A 347 -6.99 3.59 15.67
N ARG A 348 -6.03 4.36 16.19
CA ARG A 348 -4.69 3.87 16.55
C ARG A 348 -4.77 2.75 17.60
N ASP A 349 -5.57 2.91 18.62
CA ASP A 349 -5.72 1.90 19.69
C ASP A 349 -6.37 0.62 19.13
N ALA A 350 -7.35 0.76 18.24
CA ALA A 350 -7.93 -0.37 17.53
C ALA A 350 -6.93 -1.05 16.59
N LEU A 351 -6.10 -0.30 15.84
CA LEU A 351 -5.02 -0.87 15.03
C LEU A 351 -4.04 -1.67 15.89
N SER A 352 -3.62 -1.15 17.04
CA SER A 352 -2.65 -1.81 17.92
C SER A 352 -3.10 -3.18 18.44
N THR A 353 -4.40 -3.46 18.39
CA THR A 353 -5.02 -4.71 18.85
C THR A 353 -5.57 -5.56 17.71
N ILE A 354 -5.21 -5.24 16.46
CA ILE A 354 -5.66 -6.04 15.30
C ILE A 354 -5.13 -7.47 15.40
N ASP A 355 -6.01 -8.44 15.13
CA ASP A 355 -5.67 -9.86 15.03
C ASP A 355 -6.60 -10.49 13.98
N VAL A 356 -6.17 -10.45 12.73
CA VAL A 356 -6.97 -10.93 11.58
C VAL A 356 -6.23 -12.02 10.83
N SER A 357 -6.99 -13.01 10.34
CA SER A 357 -6.47 -14.18 9.63
C SER A 357 -7.29 -14.54 8.39
N LYS A 358 -8.19 -13.66 7.93
CA LYS A 358 -9.06 -13.89 6.78
C LYS A 358 -9.39 -12.60 6.06
N GLY A 359 -9.77 -12.74 4.78
CA GLY A 359 -10.20 -11.64 3.94
C GLY A 359 -9.07 -10.69 3.55
N TYR A 360 -9.42 -9.61 2.88
CA TYR A 360 -8.44 -8.69 2.30
C TYR A 360 -7.48 -8.06 3.31
N ALA A 361 -7.88 -7.87 4.58
CA ALA A 361 -6.99 -7.36 5.63
C ALA A 361 -5.84 -8.33 5.97
N ALA A 362 -6.04 -9.63 5.76
CA ALA A 362 -5.03 -10.66 6.00
C ALA A 362 -4.31 -11.11 4.71
N MET A 363 -4.61 -10.47 3.57
CA MET A 363 -4.02 -10.78 2.28
C MET A 363 -2.51 -10.57 2.30
N GLY A 364 -1.75 -11.65 2.10
CA GLY A 364 -0.29 -11.59 2.07
C GLY A 364 0.37 -12.85 2.64
N PRO A 365 1.69 -12.90 2.63
CA PRO A 365 2.47 -14.00 3.18
C PRO A 365 2.08 -14.29 4.63
N GLY A 366 1.86 -15.58 4.94
CA GLY A 366 1.41 -16.03 6.25
C GLY A 366 -0.09 -15.84 6.55
N GLY A 367 -0.85 -15.09 5.73
CA GLY A 367 -2.31 -14.95 5.83
C GLY A 367 -2.81 -14.41 7.18
N LYS A 368 -1.98 -13.66 7.90
CA LYS A 368 -2.28 -13.16 9.26
C LYS A 368 -1.67 -11.79 9.51
N VAL A 369 -2.41 -10.95 10.23
CA VAL A 369 -1.90 -9.67 10.73
C VAL A 369 -2.21 -9.55 12.21
N LYS A 370 -1.17 -9.33 12.99
CA LYS A 370 -1.23 -8.97 14.41
C LYS A 370 -0.05 -8.07 14.72
N PHE A 371 -0.34 -6.86 15.19
CA PHE A 371 0.72 -5.94 15.56
C PHE A 371 1.29 -6.26 16.95
N GLY A 372 2.62 -6.26 17.03
CA GLY A 372 3.35 -6.24 18.29
C GLY A 372 3.31 -4.86 18.94
N PRO A 373 3.89 -4.72 20.14
CA PRO A 373 3.94 -3.45 20.86
C PRO A 373 4.62 -2.31 20.09
N ASP A 374 5.48 -2.68 19.16
CA ASP A 374 6.23 -1.76 18.28
C ASP A 374 5.50 -1.43 16.98
N GLY A 375 4.24 -1.84 16.81
CA GLY A 375 3.45 -1.59 15.60
C GLY A 375 3.86 -2.40 14.37
N LYS A 376 4.70 -3.43 14.53
CA LYS A 376 5.07 -4.36 13.45
C LYS A 376 4.20 -5.59 13.47
N ASN A 377 3.82 -6.09 12.30
CA ASN A 377 3.15 -7.38 12.19
C ASN A 377 4.13 -8.51 12.56
N ILE A 378 3.80 -9.27 13.61
CA ILE A 378 4.64 -10.37 14.11
C ILE A 378 4.70 -11.58 13.18
N TYR A 379 3.78 -11.68 12.21
CA TYR A 379 3.73 -12.76 11.23
C TYR A 379 4.31 -12.38 9.87
N ALA A 380 4.70 -11.10 9.69
CA ALA A 380 5.22 -10.63 8.42
C ALA A 380 6.50 -11.34 8.00
N HIS A 381 6.54 -11.83 6.78
CA HIS A 381 7.73 -12.35 6.13
C HIS A 381 7.66 -12.06 4.62
N PRO A 382 8.79 -11.97 3.92
CA PRO A 382 8.81 -11.73 2.48
C PRO A 382 8.61 -13.02 1.70
N VAL A 383 8.24 -12.88 0.43
CA VAL A 383 8.30 -13.94 -0.58
C VAL A 383 9.44 -13.68 -1.54
N GLY A 384 10.12 -14.74 -1.97
CA GLY A 384 11.02 -14.70 -3.10
C GLY A 384 10.22 -14.79 -4.39
N VAL A 385 10.54 -13.94 -5.33
CA VAL A 385 9.81 -13.84 -6.60
C VAL A 385 10.78 -13.97 -7.79
N GLN A 386 10.26 -14.39 -8.92
CA GLN A 386 11.00 -14.51 -10.17
C GLN A 386 10.16 -14.07 -11.35
N TRP A 387 10.74 -13.33 -12.28
CA TRP A 387 10.10 -13.04 -13.55
C TRP A 387 10.06 -14.31 -14.41
N GLN A 388 8.84 -14.73 -14.77
CA GLN A 388 8.58 -15.94 -15.56
C GLN A 388 7.48 -15.63 -16.58
N HIS A 389 7.81 -15.77 -17.87
CA HIS A 389 6.85 -15.57 -18.97
C HIS A 389 6.16 -14.19 -18.95
N GLY A 390 6.90 -13.16 -18.55
CA GLY A 390 6.41 -11.77 -18.51
C GLY A 390 5.55 -11.43 -17.29
N ASP A 391 5.45 -12.32 -16.33
CA ASP A 391 4.74 -12.12 -15.07
C ASP A 391 5.63 -12.44 -13.86
N LEU A 392 5.25 -12.00 -12.68
CA LEU A 392 6.00 -12.16 -11.46
C LEU A 392 5.43 -13.34 -10.66
N ALA A 393 6.19 -14.43 -10.53
CA ALA A 393 5.77 -15.63 -9.82
C ALA A 393 6.43 -15.73 -8.44
N SER A 394 5.68 -16.14 -7.42
CA SER A 394 6.21 -16.49 -6.10
C SER A 394 6.90 -17.84 -6.16
N VAL A 395 8.20 -17.89 -5.80
CA VAL A 395 9.05 -19.09 -5.93
C VAL A 395 9.72 -19.54 -4.63
N PHE A 396 9.68 -18.70 -3.58
CA PHE A 396 10.33 -18.97 -2.29
C PHE A 396 9.62 -18.20 -1.14
N PRO A 397 9.58 -18.74 0.12
CA PRO A 397 9.94 -20.10 0.50
C PRO A 397 8.96 -21.15 -0.08
N LYS A 398 9.22 -22.44 0.14
CA LYS A 398 8.43 -23.53 -0.48
C LYS A 398 6.93 -23.45 -0.15
N GLU A 399 6.58 -23.05 1.07
CA GLU A 399 5.22 -22.90 1.54
C GLU A 399 4.43 -21.80 0.83
N ASP A 400 5.12 -20.75 0.41
CA ASP A 400 4.55 -19.60 -0.31
C ASP A 400 4.71 -19.69 -1.83
N ALA A 401 5.51 -20.64 -2.32
CA ALA A 401 5.77 -20.81 -3.75
C ALA A 401 4.49 -21.18 -4.52
N ARG A 402 4.29 -20.53 -5.67
CA ARG A 402 3.20 -20.78 -6.62
C ARG A 402 3.71 -21.30 -7.96
N ALA A 403 5.00 -21.18 -8.18
CA ALA A 403 5.70 -21.74 -9.34
C ALA A 403 7.07 -22.32 -8.94
N PRO A 404 7.60 -23.28 -9.68
CA PRO A 404 8.97 -23.72 -9.48
C PRO A 404 9.95 -22.63 -9.87
N LEU A 405 11.11 -22.59 -9.19
CA LEU A 405 12.20 -21.72 -9.58
C LEU A 405 12.75 -22.15 -10.96
N MET A 406 12.74 -21.25 -11.93
CA MET A 406 13.36 -21.46 -13.22
C MET A 406 14.90 -21.40 -13.07
N LYS A 407 15.60 -22.40 -13.61
CA LYS A 407 17.06 -22.38 -13.74
C LYS A 407 17.43 -21.43 -14.88
N THR A 408 18.28 -20.47 -14.63
CA THR A 408 18.82 -19.50 -15.61
C THR A 408 20.22 -19.87 -16.02
#